data_3a22a8906bc9021be51977bd07de2604
#
_entry.id   3a22a8906bc9021be51977bd07de2604
#
_cell.length_a   1.000
_cell.length_b   1.000
_cell.length_c   1.000
_cell.angle_alpha   90.00
_cell.angle_beta   90.00
_cell.angle_gamma   90.00
#
_symmetry.space_group_name_H-M   'P 1'
#
loop_
_entity.id
_entity.type
_entity.pdbx_description
1 polymer ?
#
loop_
_entity_poly.entity_id
_entity_poly.type
_entity_poly.pdbx_seq_one_letter_code
_entity_poly.pdbx_strand_id
1 'polypeptide(L)'
;FQEEKLGELLQYLKEKSPYYQRLFRENNIDITQIQHLEDLQRLPTTSKDDLQRYNDDFLCVPKEAIVDYASTSGTLGKPVTFGLTDRDLERLAYNEAISLSCAGISQGDVVQLMTTIDRRFMAGLAYFLGIRHLGASIVRIGAGIPELQWDSILSYHPTYLIAVPSFLLKLIEYAEKNDIDYRHSSVKGVVCIGETLRQQDFSPN
;
A
#
# COMPACT_ATOMS: atom_id res chain seq x y z
N PHE A 1 -21.91 -7.01 12.33
CA PHE A 1 -20.55 -7.31 11.88
C PHE A 1 -19.54 -6.25 12.34
N GLN A 2 -19.71 -4.93 12.01
CA GLN A 2 -18.75 -3.88 12.41
C GLN A 2 -18.64 -3.73 13.93
N GLU A 3 -19.75 -3.73 14.67
CA GLU A 3 -19.77 -3.63 16.13
C GLU A 3 -19.15 -4.86 16.80
N GLU A 4 -19.41 -6.05 16.27
CA GLU A 4 -18.75 -7.29 16.71
C GLU A 4 -17.22 -7.18 16.54
N LYS A 5 -16.76 -6.71 15.37
CA LYS A 5 -15.33 -6.53 15.10
C LYS A 5 -14.70 -5.40 15.92
N LEU A 6 -15.47 -4.37 16.25
CA LEU A 6 -15.05 -3.32 17.17
C LEU A 6 -14.80 -3.92 18.57
N GLY A 7 -15.72 -4.72 19.11
CA GLY A 7 -15.55 -5.37 20.40
C GLY A 7 -14.32 -6.29 20.44
N GLU A 8 -14.13 -7.12 19.40
CA GLU A 8 -12.94 -7.98 19.27
C GLU A 8 -11.63 -7.15 19.25
N LEU A 9 -11.62 -6.05 18.48
CA LEU A 9 -10.46 -5.15 18.37
C LEU A 9 -10.12 -4.50 19.71
N LEU A 10 -11.10 -3.94 20.40
CA LEU A 10 -10.89 -3.27 21.69
C LEU A 10 -10.37 -4.23 22.75
N GLN A 11 -10.90 -5.45 22.79
CA GLN A 11 -10.41 -6.49 23.67
C GLN A 11 -8.95 -6.88 23.34
N TYR A 12 -8.64 -7.07 22.07
CA TYR A 12 -7.29 -7.37 21.61
C TYR A 12 -6.30 -6.26 21.98
N LEU A 13 -6.65 -4.98 21.76
CA LEU A 13 -5.82 -3.84 22.12
C LEU A 13 -5.59 -3.74 23.63
N LYS A 14 -6.62 -3.97 24.43
CA LYS A 14 -6.54 -3.99 25.90
C LYS A 14 -5.60 -5.09 26.41
N GLU A 15 -5.57 -6.23 25.76
CA GLU A 15 -4.74 -7.37 26.17
C GLU A 15 -3.31 -7.29 25.66
N LYS A 16 -3.09 -6.76 24.46
CA LYS A 16 -1.84 -6.91 23.71
C LYS A 16 -1.03 -5.64 23.49
N SER A 17 -1.66 -4.46 23.46
CA SER A 17 -0.95 -3.22 23.16
C SER A 17 -0.59 -2.45 24.44
N PRO A 18 0.68 -2.30 24.80
CA PRO A 18 1.10 -1.45 25.93
C PRO A 18 0.59 -0.01 25.83
N TYR A 19 0.56 0.55 24.61
CA TYR A 19 0.04 1.89 24.35
C TYR A 19 -1.44 2.00 24.71
N TYR A 20 -2.29 1.11 24.20
CA TYR A 20 -3.73 1.17 24.45
C TYR A 20 -4.10 0.76 25.87
N GLN A 21 -3.35 -0.12 26.51
CA GLN A 21 -3.51 -0.40 27.96
C GLN A 21 -3.31 0.86 28.81
N ARG A 22 -2.26 1.63 28.50
CA ARG A 22 -2.00 2.92 29.17
C ARG A 22 -3.11 3.91 28.86
N LEU A 23 -3.45 4.09 27.57
CA LEU A 23 -4.47 5.05 27.11
C LEU A 23 -5.82 4.81 27.80
N PHE A 24 -6.29 3.55 27.84
CA PHE A 24 -7.57 3.19 28.45
C PHE A 24 -7.55 3.46 29.96
N ARG A 25 -6.46 3.14 30.64
CA ARG A 25 -6.31 3.39 32.08
C ARG A 25 -6.29 4.88 32.42
N GLU A 26 -5.49 5.67 31.70
CA GLU A 26 -5.32 7.10 31.97
C GLU A 26 -6.61 7.90 31.70
N ASN A 27 -7.43 7.45 30.77
CA ASN A 27 -8.70 8.08 30.42
C ASN A 27 -9.91 7.42 31.07
N ASN A 28 -9.71 6.47 32.01
CA ASN A 28 -10.79 5.72 32.69
C ASN A 28 -11.79 5.10 31.69
N ILE A 29 -11.29 4.54 30.59
CA ILE A 29 -12.13 3.93 29.57
C ILE A 29 -12.45 2.48 29.94
N ASP A 30 -13.74 2.23 30.10
CA ASP A 30 -14.27 0.86 30.20
C ASP A 30 -14.74 0.41 28.80
N ILE A 31 -13.96 -0.45 28.15
CA ILE A 31 -14.24 -0.93 26.82
C ILE A 31 -15.54 -1.74 26.72
N THR A 32 -16.06 -2.26 27.84
CA THR A 32 -17.34 -2.99 27.85
C THR A 32 -18.55 -2.08 27.58
N GLN A 33 -18.36 -0.77 27.76
CA GLN A 33 -19.35 0.26 27.47
C GLN A 33 -19.28 0.79 26.03
N ILE A 34 -18.32 0.34 25.22
CA ILE A 34 -18.16 0.67 23.81
C ILE A 34 -18.76 -0.46 22.99
N GLN A 35 -20.04 -0.39 22.71
CA GLN A 35 -20.80 -1.46 22.05
C GLN A 35 -21.27 -1.11 20.66
N HIS A 36 -21.49 0.21 20.40
CA HIS A 36 -21.95 0.73 19.14
C HIS A 36 -20.89 1.61 18.46
N LEU A 37 -21.02 1.83 17.16
CA LEU A 37 -20.06 2.68 16.41
C LEU A 37 -20.05 4.12 16.92
N GLU A 38 -21.19 4.62 17.40
CA GLU A 38 -21.32 5.95 17.99
C GLU A 38 -20.49 6.12 19.25
N ASP A 39 -20.24 5.03 20.00
CA ASP A 39 -19.43 5.07 21.23
C ASP A 39 -17.95 5.34 20.94
N LEU A 40 -17.49 5.18 19.69
CA LEU A 40 -16.11 5.53 19.28
C LEU A 40 -15.75 6.97 19.59
N GLN A 41 -16.73 7.88 19.63
CA GLN A 41 -16.52 9.29 20.01
C GLN A 41 -16.01 9.46 21.45
N ARG A 42 -16.17 8.45 22.28
CA ARG A 42 -15.67 8.44 23.68
C ARG A 42 -14.21 8.01 23.79
N LEU A 43 -13.64 7.49 22.71
CA LEU A 43 -12.24 7.08 22.66
C LEU A 43 -11.36 8.25 22.22
N PRO A 44 -10.21 8.50 22.90
CA PRO A 44 -9.25 9.46 22.42
C PRO A 44 -8.64 9.01 21.10
N THR A 45 -8.39 9.98 20.22
CA THR A 45 -7.75 9.72 18.93
C THR A 45 -6.25 9.46 19.10
N THR A 46 -5.70 8.59 18.25
CA THR A 46 -4.26 8.37 18.15
C THR A 46 -3.69 9.28 17.06
N SER A 47 -2.65 10.02 17.39
CA SER A 47 -1.97 10.92 16.47
C SER A 47 -0.71 10.30 15.86
N LYS A 48 -0.16 10.95 14.82
CA LYS A 48 1.13 10.58 14.28
C LYS A 48 2.27 10.77 15.28
N ASP A 49 2.15 11.78 16.14
CA ASP A 49 3.14 12.05 17.19
C ASP A 49 3.15 10.94 18.23
N ASP A 50 1.99 10.37 18.57
CA ASP A 50 1.91 9.20 19.45
C ASP A 50 2.61 7.99 18.83
N LEU A 51 2.37 7.74 17.54
CA LEU A 51 3.03 6.66 16.81
C LEU A 51 4.56 6.84 16.74
N GLN A 52 5.04 8.09 16.60
CA GLN A 52 6.48 8.38 16.61
C GLN A 52 7.11 8.24 18.00
N ARG A 53 6.40 8.69 19.03
CA ARG A 53 6.90 8.72 20.40
C ARG A 53 6.89 7.35 21.07
N TYR A 54 5.86 6.57 20.79
CA TYR A 54 5.58 5.30 21.47
C TYR A 54 5.56 4.11 20.50
N ASN A 55 6.31 4.17 19.42
CA ASN A 55 6.20 3.23 18.30
C ASN A 55 6.17 1.76 18.73
N ASP A 56 7.11 1.34 19.59
CA ASP A 56 7.19 -0.05 20.09
C ASP A 56 5.99 -0.44 20.98
N ASP A 57 5.35 0.52 21.65
CA ASP A 57 4.20 0.26 22.53
C ASP A 57 2.92 -0.10 21.73
N PHE A 58 2.91 0.17 20.42
CA PHE A 58 1.82 -0.20 19.53
C PHE A 58 1.90 -1.66 19.07
N LEU A 59 3.05 -2.34 19.26
CA LEU A 59 3.18 -3.75 18.90
C LEU A 59 2.30 -4.62 19.80
N CYS A 60 1.47 -5.43 19.14
CA CYS A 60 0.57 -6.39 19.81
C CYS A 60 1.08 -7.82 19.74
N VAL A 61 2.26 -8.04 19.17
CA VAL A 61 2.89 -9.35 18.98
C VAL A 61 4.34 -9.30 19.47
N PRO A 62 4.94 -10.44 19.87
CA PRO A 62 6.35 -10.49 20.18
C PRO A 62 7.21 -10.21 18.95
N LYS A 63 8.40 -9.63 19.13
CA LYS A 63 9.28 -9.23 18.03
C LYS A 63 9.69 -10.39 17.12
N GLU A 64 9.74 -11.58 17.65
CA GLU A 64 10.06 -12.82 16.93
C GLU A 64 8.98 -13.23 15.90
N ALA A 65 7.76 -12.70 16.04
CA ALA A 65 6.69 -12.91 15.07
C ALA A 65 6.72 -11.92 13.89
N ILE A 66 7.60 -10.91 13.94
CA ILE A 66 7.73 -9.91 12.88
C ILE A 66 8.65 -10.46 11.79
N VAL A 67 8.16 -10.49 10.56
CA VAL A 67 8.87 -11.01 9.39
C VAL A 67 9.30 -9.91 8.42
N ASP A 68 8.69 -8.71 8.53
CA ASP A 68 9.08 -7.55 7.71
C ASP A 68 8.85 -6.23 8.46
N TYR A 69 9.58 -5.20 8.08
CA TYR A 69 9.45 -3.85 8.60
C TYR A 69 9.20 -2.85 7.48
N ALA A 70 8.06 -2.18 7.54
CA ALA A 70 7.75 -1.03 6.70
C ALA A 70 7.89 0.29 7.47
N SER A 71 8.08 1.40 6.77
CA SER A 71 8.12 2.72 7.39
C SER A 71 7.49 3.79 6.53
N THR A 72 6.98 4.84 7.19
CA THR A 72 6.57 6.07 6.51
C THR A 72 7.79 6.85 6.02
N SER A 73 7.58 7.73 5.01
CA SER A 73 8.67 8.54 4.40
C SER A 73 9.39 9.50 5.36
N GLY A 74 8.81 9.82 6.53
CA GLY A 74 9.43 10.68 7.53
C GLY A 74 9.61 12.15 7.13
N THR A 75 8.90 12.65 6.11
CA THR A 75 9.02 14.02 5.57
C THR A 75 8.80 15.14 6.60
N LEU A 76 8.10 14.85 7.69
CA LEU A 76 7.76 15.81 8.74
C LEU A 76 8.28 15.38 10.14
N GLY A 77 9.32 14.55 10.22
CA GLY A 77 9.86 14.06 11.49
C GLY A 77 10.46 12.65 11.40
N LYS A 78 10.59 11.97 12.55
CA LYS A 78 11.06 10.58 12.56
C LYS A 78 10.06 9.67 11.82
N PRO A 79 10.52 8.71 11.00
CA PRO A 79 9.64 7.74 10.38
C PRO A 79 8.89 6.92 11.45
N VAL A 80 7.63 6.61 11.20
CA VAL A 80 6.92 5.58 11.95
C VAL A 80 7.24 4.24 11.31
N THR A 81 7.64 3.26 12.11
CA THR A 81 7.96 1.90 11.67
C THR A 81 6.82 0.95 12.03
N PHE A 82 6.47 0.07 11.11
CA PHE A 82 5.46 -0.96 11.29
C PHE A 82 6.14 -2.32 11.20
N GLY A 83 5.99 -3.14 12.23
CA GLY A 83 6.33 -4.56 12.17
C GLY A 83 5.16 -5.33 11.59
N LEU A 84 5.42 -6.17 10.61
CA LEU A 84 4.43 -6.99 9.91
C LEU A 84 4.69 -8.47 10.19
N THR A 85 3.63 -9.20 10.51
CA THR A 85 3.64 -10.66 10.59
C THR A 85 3.33 -11.30 9.24
N ASP A 86 3.55 -12.60 9.07
CA ASP A 86 3.11 -13.34 7.87
C ASP A 86 1.62 -13.14 7.61
N ARG A 87 0.80 -13.16 8.66
CA ARG A 87 -0.64 -12.93 8.54
C ARG A 87 -0.99 -11.53 8.05
N ASP A 88 -0.21 -10.52 8.42
CA ASP A 88 -0.39 -9.16 7.90
C ASP A 88 -0.04 -9.11 6.41
N LEU A 89 1.02 -9.80 5.99
CA LEU A 89 1.40 -9.89 4.56
C LEU A 89 0.35 -10.65 3.74
N GLU A 90 -0.23 -11.73 4.28
CA GLU A 90 -1.34 -12.44 3.63
C GLU A 90 -2.59 -11.55 3.45
N ARG A 91 -2.95 -10.78 4.49
CA ARG A 91 -4.06 -9.83 4.42
C ARG A 91 -3.78 -8.71 3.42
N LEU A 92 -2.55 -8.23 3.39
CA LEU A 92 -2.10 -7.22 2.44
C LEU A 92 -2.23 -7.74 1.00
N ALA A 93 -1.74 -8.96 0.74
CA ALA A 93 -1.86 -9.64 -0.55
C ALA A 93 -3.33 -9.78 -0.99
N TYR A 94 -4.21 -10.20 -0.09
CA TYR A 94 -5.64 -10.35 -0.37
C TYR A 94 -6.31 -9.01 -0.70
N ASN A 95 -6.06 -7.97 0.09
CA ASN A 95 -6.64 -6.65 -0.14
C ASN A 95 -6.22 -6.05 -1.48
N GLU A 96 -4.93 -6.14 -1.80
CA GLU A 96 -4.41 -5.65 -3.08
C GLU A 96 -4.90 -6.47 -4.26
N ALA A 97 -5.05 -7.78 -4.11
CA ALA A 97 -5.63 -8.63 -5.16
C ALA A 97 -7.05 -8.18 -5.50
N ILE A 98 -7.90 -7.89 -4.49
CA ILE A 98 -9.25 -7.36 -4.72
C ILE A 98 -9.17 -6.00 -5.44
N SER A 99 -8.33 -5.08 -4.96
CA SER A 99 -8.17 -3.75 -5.54
C SER A 99 -7.73 -3.81 -7.00
N LEU A 100 -6.76 -4.64 -7.31
CA LEU A 100 -6.24 -4.84 -8.67
C LEU A 100 -7.25 -5.54 -9.58
N SER A 101 -8.04 -6.49 -9.05
CA SER A 101 -9.12 -7.12 -9.81
C SER A 101 -10.22 -6.14 -10.19
N CYS A 102 -10.53 -5.14 -9.33
CA CYS A 102 -11.43 -4.05 -9.67
C CYS A 102 -10.90 -3.16 -10.81
N ALA A 103 -9.58 -3.07 -10.98
CA ALA A 103 -8.95 -2.41 -12.13
C ALA A 103 -8.93 -3.26 -13.40
N GLY A 104 -9.46 -4.50 -13.34
CA GLY A 104 -9.55 -5.43 -14.46
C GLY A 104 -8.36 -6.37 -14.60
N ILE A 105 -7.41 -6.36 -13.68
CA ILE A 105 -6.26 -7.28 -13.70
C ILE A 105 -6.72 -8.67 -13.25
N SER A 106 -6.28 -9.69 -13.96
CA SER A 106 -6.67 -11.07 -13.75
C SER A 106 -5.50 -12.05 -13.96
N GLN A 107 -5.75 -13.32 -13.69
CA GLN A 107 -4.81 -14.38 -14.04
C GLN A 107 -4.54 -14.37 -15.55
N GLY A 108 -3.27 -14.47 -15.94
CA GLY A 108 -2.83 -14.40 -17.34
C GLY A 108 -2.38 -13.00 -17.78
N ASP A 109 -2.68 -11.95 -17.01
CA ASP A 109 -2.11 -10.63 -17.26
C ASP A 109 -0.64 -10.57 -16.83
N VAL A 110 0.10 -9.66 -17.46
CA VAL A 110 1.49 -9.32 -17.10
C VAL A 110 1.49 -7.87 -16.61
N VAL A 111 1.91 -7.66 -15.38
CA VAL A 111 1.91 -6.34 -14.74
C VAL A 111 3.34 -5.84 -14.59
N GLN A 112 3.67 -4.70 -15.20
CA GLN A 112 4.95 -4.04 -14.96
C GLN A 112 4.83 -3.08 -13.79
N LEU A 113 5.60 -3.36 -12.75
CA LEU A 113 5.65 -2.57 -11.52
C LEU A 113 6.77 -1.52 -11.63
N MET A 114 6.38 -0.25 -11.81
CA MET A 114 7.27 0.90 -11.95
C MET A 114 7.45 1.66 -10.62
N THR A 115 7.39 0.95 -9.50
CA THR A 115 7.63 1.51 -8.17
C THR A 115 8.62 0.65 -7.41
N THR A 116 9.25 1.25 -6.41
CA THR A 116 10.24 0.55 -5.57
C THR A 116 9.56 -0.49 -4.68
N ILE A 117 10.24 -1.62 -4.44
CA ILE A 117 9.84 -2.62 -3.43
C ILE A 117 10.75 -2.52 -2.21
N ASP A 118 11.94 -1.96 -2.38
CA ASP A 118 12.96 -1.76 -1.34
C ASP A 118 12.67 -0.54 -0.44
N ARG A 119 13.66 -0.19 0.42
CA ARG A 119 13.62 0.99 1.31
C ARG A 119 12.44 1.01 2.29
N ARG A 120 11.94 -0.17 2.67
CA ARG A 120 10.80 -0.32 3.59
C ARG A 120 9.50 0.32 3.05
N PHE A 121 9.37 0.42 1.73
CA PHE A 121 8.20 1.00 1.09
C PHE A 121 7.08 -0.04 0.96
N MET A 122 6.07 0.08 1.81
CA MET A 122 4.99 -0.91 1.91
C MET A 122 4.20 -1.08 0.61
N ALA A 123 3.90 0.00 -0.11
CA ALA A 123 3.02 -0.07 -1.27
C ALA A 123 3.60 -0.94 -2.41
N GLY A 124 4.92 -0.85 -2.66
CA GLY A 124 5.57 -1.69 -3.66
C GLY A 124 5.49 -3.18 -3.33
N LEU A 125 5.68 -3.53 -2.05
CA LEU A 125 5.52 -4.89 -1.56
C LEU A 125 4.05 -5.34 -1.67
N ALA A 126 3.10 -4.47 -1.29
CA ALA A 126 1.68 -4.75 -1.37
C ALA A 126 1.25 -5.12 -2.79
N TYR A 127 1.62 -4.30 -3.79
CA TYR A 127 1.31 -4.59 -5.20
C TYR A 127 1.94 -5.90 -5.66
N PHE A 128 3.20 -6.14 -5.29
CA PHE A 128 3.87 -7.39 -5.62
C PHE A 128 3.12 -8.61 -5.07
N LEU A 129 2.73 -8.58 -3.80
CA LEU A 129 1.99 -9.65 -3.15
C LEU A 129 0.58 -9.82 -3.74
N GLY A 130 -0.12 -8.71 -4.00
CA GLY A 130 -1.46 -8.72 -4.59
C GLY A 130 -1.48 -9.30 -6.00
N ILE A 131 -0.55 -8.91 -6.87
CA ILE A 131 -0.43 -9.44 -8.23
C ILE A 131 -0.16 -10.95 -8.19
N ARG A 132 0.75 -11.40 -7.31
CA ARG A 132 1.01 -12.83 -7.10
C ARG A 132 -0.23 -13.58 -6.61
N HIS A 133 -0.98 -12.99 -5.70
CA HIS A 133 -2.20 -13.58 -5.16
C HIS A 133 -3.29 -13.75 -6.21
N LEU A 134 -3.37 -12.80 -7.16
CA LEU A 134 -4.24 -12.91 -8.35
C LEU A 134 -3.81 -14.00 -9.35
N GLY A 135 -2.57 -14.47 -9.26
CA GLY A 135 -2.02 -15.40 -10.24
C GLY A 135 -1.54 -14.71 -11.54
N ALA A 136 -1.40 -13.37 -11.54
CA ALA A 136 -0.83 -12.61 -12.64
C ALA A 136 0.71 -12.63 -12.59
N SER A 137 1.35 -12.38 -13.73
CA SER A 137 2.80 -12.26 -13.84
C SER A 137 3.28 -10.85 -13.49
N ILE A 138 4.48 -10.73 -12.94
CA ILE A 138 5.05 -9.45 -12.53
C ILE A 138 6.39 -9.22 -13.20
N VAL A 139 6.55 -8.03 -13.78
CA VAL A 139 7.83 -7.49 -14.24
C VAL A 139 8.24 -6.35 -13.29
N ARG A 140 9.32 -6.55 -12.53
CA ARG A 140 9.78 -5.60 -11.49
C ARG A 140 10.94 -4.78 -12.03
N ILE A 141 10.66 -3.60 -12.55
CA ILE A 141 11.69 -2.68 -13.09
C ILE A 141 12.08 -1.63 -12.04
N GLY A 142 11.19 -1.34 -11.10
CA GLY A 142 11.40 -0.26 -10.15
C GLY A 142 11.04 1.10 -10.74
N ALA A 143 11.38 2.17 -10.02
CA ALA A 143 11.04 3.54 -10.39
C ALA A 143 12.11 4.15 -11.31
N GLY A 144 11.67 5.06 -12.20
CA GLY A 144 12.55 5.89 -13.04
C GLY A 144 13.06 5.19 -14.30
N ILE A 145 14.01 5.84 -15.00
CA ILE A 145 14.72 5.39 -16.22
C ILE A 145 13.75 4.95 -17.34
N PRO A 146 13.19 5.91 -18.13
CA PRO A 146 12.22 5.60 -19.20
C PRO A 146 12.72 4.58 -20.22
N GLU A 147 14.01 4.63 -20.58
CA GLU A 147 14.63 3.67 -21.49
C GLU A 147 14.46 2.23 -21.01
N LEU A 148 14.81 1.96 -19.74
CA LEU A 148 14.70 0.62 -19.15
C LEU A 148 13.24 0.15 -19.07
N GLN A 149 12.32 1.08 -18.84
CA GLN A 149 10.89 0.75 -18.81
C GLN A 149 10.40 0.33 -20.18
N TRP A 150 10.80 1.06 -21.25
CA TRP A 150 10.42 0.72 -22.62
C TRP A 150 11.07 -0.55 -23.10
N ASP A 151 12.33 -0.78 -22.80
CA ASP A 151 13.01 -2.07 -23.05
C ASP A 151 12.19 -3.24 -22.48
N SER A 152 11.72 -3.07 -21.26
CA SER A 152 10.88 -4.06 -20.58
C SER A 152 9.51 -4.21 -21.23
N ILE A 153 8.84 -3.11 -21.61
CA ILE A 153 7.53 -3.15 -22.28
C ILE A 153 7.64 -3.90 -23.62
N LEU A 154 8.68 -3.62 -24.38
CA LEU A 154 8.89 -4.25 -25.68
C LEU A 154 9.30 -5.73 -25.57
N SER A 155 10.01 -6.11 -24.50
CA SER A 155 10.50 -7.47 -24.29
C SER A 155 9.48 -8.41 -23.66
N TYR A 156 8.72 -7.93 -22.65
CA TYR A 156 7.82 -8.76 -21.84
C TYR A 156 6.34 -8.55 -22.14
N HIS A 157 6.01 -7.56 -22.96
CA HIS A 157 4.64 -7.26 -23.39
C HIS A 157 3.64 -7.16 -22.24
N PRO A 158 3.90 -6.33 -21.20
CA PRO A 158 3.00 -6.18 -20.07
C PRO A 158 1.63 -5.65 -20.55
N THR A 159 0.57 -6.16 -19.92
CA THR A 159 -0.81 -5.73 -20.20
C THR A 159 -1.26 -4.60 -19.29
N TYR A 160 -0.64 -4.47 -18.11
CA TYR A 160 -0.89 -3.39 -17.16
C TYR A 160 0.40 -2.78 -16.63
N LEU A 161 0.34 -1.49 -16.33
CA LEU A 161 1.42 -0.75 -15.66
C LEU A 161 0.93 -0.26 -14.30
N ILE A 162 1.80 -0.25 -13.30
CA ILE A 162 1.57 0.45 -12.01
C ILE A 162 2.63 1.54 -11.89
N ALA A 163 2.21 2.81 -11.94
CA ALA A 163 3.12 3.94 -12.00
C ALA A 163 2.52 5.22 -11.39
N VAL A 164 3.36 6.21 -11.11
CA VAL A 164 2.90 7.56 -10.78
C VAL A 164 2.57 8.34 -12.05
N PRO A 165 1.51 9.19 -12.06
CA PRO A 165 1.09 9.95 -13.24
C PRO A 165 2.21 10.77 -13.90
N SER A 166 2.99 11.49 -13.11
CA SER A 166 4.08 12.32 -13.63
C SER A 166 5.17 11.51 -14.36
N PHE A 167 5.35 10.25 -13.98
CA PHE A 167 6.31 9.37 -14.66
C PHE A 167 5.75 8.80 -15.97
N LEU A 168 4.44 8.58 -16.06
CA LEU A 168 3.80 8.17 -17.32
C LEU A 168 3.97 9.23 -18.41
N LEU A 169 3.84 10.52 -18.07
CA LEU A 169 4.11 11.59 -19.02
C LEU A 169 5.54 11.55 -19.55
N LYS A 170 6.53 11.36 -18.66
CA LYS A 170 7.94 11.20 -19.06
C LYS A 170 8.17 9.97 -19.95
N LEU A 171 7.40 8.90 -19.69
CA LEU A 171 7.48 7.68 -20.48
C LEU A 171 6.96 7.91 -21.91
N ILE A 172 5.84 8.65 -22.06
CA ILE A 172 5.28 9.05 -23.35
C ILE A 172 6.24 10.00 -24.09
N GLU A 173 6.75 11.04 -23.42
CA GLU A 173 7.73 11.96 -23.99
C GLU A 173 8.99 11.23 -24.50
N TYR A 174 9.46 10.24 -23.77
CA TYR A 174 10.59 9.41 -24.19
C TYR A 174 10.26 8.60 -25.44
N ALA A 175 9.07 8.00 -25.48
CA ALA A 175 8.62 7.21 -26.62
C ALA A 175 8.54 8.07 -27.90
N GLU A 176 7.97 9.28 -27.80
CA GLU A 176 7.87 10.23 -28.92
C GLU A 176 9.24 10.68 -29.43
N LYS A 177 10.20 10.93 -28.54
CA LYS A 177 11.58 11.31 -28.90
C LYS A 177 12.39 10.19 -29.56
N ASN A 178 12.01 8.93 -29.33
CA ASN A 178 12.74 7.77 -29.83
C ASN A 178 11.94 6.93 -30.85
N ASP A 179 10.88 7.52 -31.42
CA ASP A 179 10.01 6.88 -32.43
C ASP A 179 9.43 5.53 -31.98
N ILE A 180 9.13 5.38 -30.68
CA ILE A 180 8.49 4.19 -30.13
C ILE A 180 6.98 4.30 -30.31
N ASP A 181 6.38 3.33 -30.99
CA ASP A 181 4.92 3.26 -31.18
C ASP A 181 4.21 2.77 -29.90
N TYR A 182 4.03 3.69 -28.97
CA TYR A 182 3.39 3.40 -27.68
C TYR A 182 1.88 3.12 -27.79
N ARG A 183 1.22 3.63 -28.85
CA ARG A 183 -0.23 3.47 -29.06
C ARG A 183 -0.63 2.05 -29.43
N HIS A 184 0.27 1.30 -30.05
CA HIS A 184 0.08 -0.10 -30.40
C HIS A 184 0.87 -1.05 -29.47
N SER A 185 1.25 -0.57 -28.28
CA SER A 185 1.88 -1.42 -27.27
C SER A 185 0.90 -2.45 -26.71
N SER A 186 1.41 -3.41 -25.96
CA SER A 186 0.60 -4.44 -25.29
C SER A 186 -0.23 -3.91 -24.10
N VAL A 187 0.02 -2.68 -23.68
CA VAL A 187 -0.57 -2.09 -22.47
C VAL A 187 -2.06 -1.79 -22.67
N LYS A 188 -2.91 -2.43 -21.89
CA LYS A 188 -4.37 -2.24 -21.87
C LYS A 188 -4.84 -1.25 -20.83
N GLY A 189 -4.07 -1.08 -19.76
CA GLY A 189 -4.46 -0.22 -18.65
C GLY A 189 -3.30 0.18 -17.75
N VAL A 190 -3.52 1.23 -16.96
CA VAL A 190 -2.56 1.76 -16.00
C VAL A 190 -3.24 1.99 -14.66
N VAL A 191 -2.63 1.50 -13.59
CA VAL A 191 -3.01 1.83 -12.22
C VAL A 191 -2.12 2.98 -11.75
N CYS A 192 -2.73 4.16 -11.61
CA CYS A 192 -2.04 5.37 -11.15
C CYS A 192 -1.99 5.42 -9.63
N ILE A 193 -0.80 5.68 -9.07
CA ILE A 193 -0.54 5.72 -7.63
C ILE A 193 0.24 6.97 -7.23
N GLY A 194 0.18 7.32 -5.94
CA GLY A 194 1.08 8.29 -5.29
C GLY A 194 0.86 9.77 -5.62
N GLU A 195 0.20 10.09 -6.70
CA GLU A 195 -0.10 11.45 -7.15
C GLU A 195 -1.56 11.57 -7.58
N THR A 196 -2.10 12.78 -7.52
CA THR A 196 -3.44 13.07 -8.06
C THR A 196 -3.40 13.05 -9.58
N LEU A 197 -4.25 12.24 -10.19
CA LEU A 197 -4.46 12.25 -11.63
C LEU A 197 -5.21 13.53 -12.03
N ARG A 198 -4.56 14.39 -12.81
CA ARG A 198 -5.19 15.61 -13.34
C ARG A 198 -5.64 15.36 -14.77
N GLN A 199 -6.91 15.62 -15.04
CA GLN A 199 -7.48 15.42 -16.37
C GLN A 199 -6.75 16.24 -17.44
N GLN A 200 -6.24 17.42 -17.08
CA GLN A 200 -5.49 18.33 -17.98
C GLN A 200 -4.16 17.73 -18.47
N ASP A 201 -3.54 16.85 -17.66
CA ASP A 201 -2.24 16.28 -18.00
C ASP A 201 -2.35 15.14 -19.05
N PHE A 202 -3.55 14.59 -19.24
CA PHE A 202 -3.83 13.45 -20.11
C PHE A 202 -4.93 13.72 -21.14
N SER A 203 -5.33 14.99 -21.33
CA SER A 203 -6.27 15.37 -22.37
C SER A 203 -5.58 15.27 -23.75
N PRO A 204 -6.21 14.68 -24.77
CA PRO A 204 -5.69 14.76 -26.13
C PRO A 204 -5.69 16.23 -26.58
N ASN A 205 -4.54 16.70 -27.07
CA ASN A 205 -4.43 17.98 -27.78
C ASN A 205 -5.06 17.86 -29.17
#